data_76511d239a652d8e7266b9dd9f9ea8db
#
_entry.id   76511d239a652d8e7266b9dd9f9ea8db
#
_cell.length_a   1.000
_cell.length_b   1.000
_cell.length_c   1.000
_cell.angle_alpha   90.00
_cell.angle_beta   90.00
_cell.angle_gamma   90.00
#
_symmetry.space_group_name_H-M   'P 1'
#
loop_
_entity.id
_entity.type
_entity.pdbx_description
1 polymer ?
#
loop_
_entity_poly.entity_id
_entity_poly.type
_entity_poly.pdbx_seq_one_letter_code
_entity_poly.pdbx_strand_id
1 'polypeptide(L)'
;MNLNPKPTFDRNILNHLDISFTAGMTGLGFDIAMPIGNYVQVRTGGVFMPHFQKNVNFDIEVSKNGETLTGAEKQSRFEKMSALLEGFTGIKASDHVTMVGQAHMNHWKFLVDVFPFKSKGWKNLHFTAGFYLGNSQIGTASNSAEDVTSLMAVNMYNRIRSEVLALEPLVNVAIKGTKFSMGIPEEMQQYFIGKLEEYGTMGMGVGYYSHDVYATEDIYYDKDVYTTSDLDVLYYDDPETPTPTHKKGDLKYAKGDVIHKKGDPYKMLPGEDCQVSATVKVNKFKPYLGLGYGGAITKDKRTSISVDAGVLFWGGTPRMVTHDGTDLINDIEGLSGKVKDYVNLVKGFKVYPEISIRLTQRLF
;
A
#
# COMPACT_ATOMS: atom_id res chain seq x y z
N MET A 1 -33.75 -56.62 -36.73
CA MET A 1 -33.64 -56.12 -35.34
C MET A 1 -32.43 -55.22 -35.27
N ASN A 2 -32.61 -53.93 -35.43
CA ASN A 2 -31.53 -52.94 -35.27
C ASN A 2 -31.38 -52.61 -33.80
N LEU A 3 -30.37 -53.19 -33.15
CA LEU A 3 -29.96 -52.82 -31.83
C LEU A 3 -29.27 -51.45 -31.92
N ASN A 4 -29.95 -50.40 -31.46
CA ASN A 4 -29.33 -49.13 -31.22
C ASN A 4 -28.07 -49.34 -30.40
N PRO A 5 -26.88 -48.89 -30.84
CA PRO A 5 -25.71 -48.95 -29.99
C PRO A 5 -25.98 -48.08 -28.78
N LYS A 6 -25.83 -48.69 -27.58
CA LYS A 6 -25.79 -47.93 -26.34
C LYS A 6 -24.84 -46.76 -26.51
N PRO A 7 -25.14 -45.56 -25.97
CA PRO A 7 -24.20 -44.49 -26.00
C PRO A 7 -22.93 -44.96 -25.28
N THR A 8 -21.93 -45.23 -26.07
CA THR A 8 -20.59 -45.45 -25.55
C THR A 8 -20.21 -44.15 -24.88
N PHE A 9 -19.95 -44.17 -23.59
CA PHE A 9 -19.26 -43.09 -22.87
C PHE A 9 -18.14 -42.62 -23.78
N ASP A 10 -18.23 -41.37 -24.20
CA ASP A 10 -17.36 -40.87 -25.26
C ASP A 10 -15.91 -41.03 -24.78
N ARG A 11 -15.10 -41.71 -25.55
CA ARG A 11 -13.71 -42.08 -25.21
C ARG A 11 -12.78 -40.88 -25.07
N ASN A 12 -13.33 -39.65 -25.14
CA ASN A 12 -12.58 -38.39 -25.04
C ASN A 12 -12.48 -37.86 -23.63
N ILE A 13 -13.03 -38.51 -22.60
CA ILE A 13 -12.77 -38.19 -21.21
C ILE A 13 -11.39 -38.71 -20.85
N LEU A 14 -10.45 -37.82 -20.45
CA LEU A 14 -9.07 -38.16 -20.11
C LEU A 14 -8.26 -38.74 -21.27
N ASN A 15 -8.64 -38.49 -22.51
CA ASN A 15 -8.03 -39.09 -23.69
C ASN A 15 -6.66 -38.49 -24.04
N HIS A 16 -6.38 -37.29 -23.55
CA HIS A 16 -5.08 -36.65 -23.67
C HIS A 16 -4.87 -35.65 -22.54
N LEU A 17 -3.62 -35.37 -22.29
CA LEU A 17 -3.17 -34.37 -21.36
C LEU A 17 -2.46 -33.26 -22.14
N ASP A 18 -2.89 -32.06 -21.94
CA ASP A 18 -2.26 -30.87 -22.52
C ASP A 18 -1.46 -30.12 -21.46
N ILE A 19 -0.26 -29.69 -21.83
CA ILE A 19 0.52 -28.73 -21.04
C ILE A 19 0.52 -27.40 -21.79
N SER A 20 0.28 -26.33 -21.09
CA SER A 20 0.27 -25.00 -21.68
C SER A 20 1.20 -24.03 -20.96
N PHE A 21 1.84 -23.19 -21.74
CA PHE A 21 2.57 -22.02 -21.26
C PHE A 21 1.81 -20.77 -21.67
N THR A 22 1.60 -19.84 -20.72
CA THR A 22 0.81 -18.64 -20.92
C THR A 22 1.67 -17.42 -20.62
N ALA A 23 1.59 -16.40 -21.47
CA ALA A 23 2.16 -15.07 -21.20
C ALA A 23 1.04 -14.03 -21.37
N GLY A 24 0.78 -13.22 -20.33
CA GLY A 24 -0.33 -12.28 -20.32
C GLY A 24 -0.14 -11.14 -19.33
N MET A 25 -1.18 -10.36 -19.16
CA MET A 25 -1.15 -9.19 -18.27
C MET A 25 -1.00 -9.57 -16.79
N THR A 26 -1.41 -10.78 -16.39
CA THR A 26 -1.17 -11.33 -15.05
C THR A 26 0.22 -11.93 -14.87
N GLY A 27 1.01 -12.01 -15.94
CA GLY A 27 2.38 -12.51 -15.92
C GLY A 27 2.58 -13.78 -16.75
N LEU A 28 3.51 -14.63 -16.31
CA LEU A 28 3.83 -15.91 -16.93
C LEU A 28 3.10 -17.04 -16.22
N GLY A 29 2.48 -17.93 -16.96
CA GLY A 29 1.70 -19.03 -16.41
C GLY A 29 2.04 -20.37 -17.01
N PHE A 30 1.76 -21.39 -16.24
CA PHE A 30 1.85 -22.81 -16.63
C PHE A 30 0.54 -23.51 -16.26
N ASP A 31 -0.07 -24.23 -17.21
CA ASP A 31 -1.32 -24.94 -17.02
C ASP A 31 -1.18 -26.42 -17.43
N ILE A 32 -1.92 -27.25 -16.75
CA ILE A 32 -2.25 -28.60 -17.16
C ILE A 32 -3.75 -28.58 -17.55
N ALA A 33 -4.07 -29.11 -18.70
CA ALA A 33 -5.44 -29.13 -19.21
C ALA A 33 -5.84 -30.53 -19.66
N MET A 34 -7.14 -30.82 -19.48
CA MET A 34 -7.72 -32.10 -19.77
C MET A 34 -9.11 -31.92 -20.39
N PRO A 35 -9.41 -32.53 -21.54
CA PRO A 35 -10.73 -32.49 -22.14
C PRO A 35 -11.71 -33.36 -21.37
N ILE A 36 -12.94 -32.85 -21.21
CA ILE A 36 -14.09 -33.60 -20.72
C ILE A 36 -15.13 -33.64 -21.83
N GLY A 37 -15.01 -34.63 -22.70
CA GLY A 37 -15.81 -34.78 -23.91
C GLY A 37 -15.38 -33.77 -25.02
N ASN A 38 -16.29 -33.54 -25.97
CA ASN A 38 -15.98 -32.77 -27.19
C ASN A 38 -16.12 -31.28 -27.06
N TYR A 39 -16.64 -30.78 -25.92
CA TYR A 39 -17.06 -29.40 -25.78
C TYR A 39 -16.44 -28.70 -24.57
N VAL A 40 -15.86 -29.44 -23.65
CA VAL A 40 -15.38 -28.91 -22.40
C VAL A 40 -13.93 -29.33 -22.17
N GLN A 41 -13.13 -28.37 -21.72
CA GLN A 41 -11.77 -28.63 -21.25
C GLN A 41 -11.63 -27.99 -19.86
N VAL A 42 -11.06 -28.74 -18.93
CA VAL A 42 -10.70 -28.21 -17.60
C VAL A 42 -9.21 -27.99 -17.57
N ARG A 43 -8.79 -26.87 -17.05
CA ARG A 43 -7.38 -26.53 -16.87
C ARG A 43 -7.10 -25.95 -15.50
N THR A 44 -5.95 -26.29 -14.97
CA THR A 44 -5.46 -25.76 -13.71
C THR A 44 -3.97 -25.48 -13.79
N GLY A 45 -3.51 -24.48 -13.07
CA GLY A 45 -2.10 -24.11 -13.11
C GLY A 45 -1.77 -22.91 -12.26
N GLY A 46 -0.54 -22.45 -12.38
CA GLY A 46 -0.02 -21.28 -11.67
C GLY A 46 0.29 -20.14 -12.62
N VAL A 47 0.18 -18.92 -12.09
CA VAL A 47 0.64 -17.69 -12.73
C VAL A 47 1.53 -16.95 -11.76
N PHE A 48 2.62 -16.41 -12.24
CA PHE A 48 3.52 -15.56 -11.48
C PHE A 48 3.92 -14.34 -12.30
N MET A 49 3.97 -13.19 -11.63
CA MET A 49 4.38 -11.97 -12.27
C MET A 49 5.88 -11.77 -12.11
N PRO A 50 6.64 -11.56 -13.20
CA PRO A 50 8.03 -11.13 -13.11
C PRO A 50 8.13 -9.81 -12.32
N HIS A 51 9.26 -9.59 -11.67
CA HIS A 51 9.51 -8.39 -10.90
C HIS A 51 9.60 -7.16 -11.82
N PHE A 52 8.51 -6.40 -11.89
CA PHE A 52 8.50 -5.08 -12.52
C PHE A 52 8.59 -4.02 -11.43
N GLN A 53 9.54 -3.13 -11.56
CA GLN A 53 9.71 -1.98 -10.68
C GLN A 53 9.48 -0.70 -11.47
N LYS A 54 8.78 0.25 -10.88
CA LYS A 54 8.60 1.60 -11.42
C LYS A 54 8.82 2.62 -10.33
N ASN A 55 9.75 3.52 -10.55
CA ASN A 55 10.05 4.61 -9.64
C ASN A 55 9.11 5.80 -9.89
N VAL A 56 8.62 6.38 -8.81
CA VAL A 56 7.77 7.58 -8.82
C VAL A 56 8.20 8.49 -7.68
N ASN A 57 8.53 9.74 -7.99
CA ASN A 57 8.93 10.73 -6.99
C ASN A 57 7.69 11.41 -6.41
N PHE A 58 7.61 11.49 -5.09
CA PHE A 58 6.62 12.25 -4.34
C PHE A 58 7.31 13.36 -3.57
N ASP A 59 6.72 14.54 -3.56
CA ASP A 59 7.26 15.67 -2.82
C ASP A 59 6.99 15.51 -1.33
N ILE A 60 7.95 15.89 -0.49
CA ILE A 60 7.75 16.06 0.94
C ILE A 60 7.02 17.38 1.15
N GLU A 61 5.90 17.35 1.86
CA GLU A 61 5.12 18.54 2.17
C GLU A 61 5.51 19.13 3.52
N VAL A 62 5.51 20.43 3.57
CA VAL A 62 5.72 21.24 4.77
C VAL A 62 4.46 22.04 5.03
N SER A 63 3.95 21.98 6.24
CA SER A 63 2.76 22.71 6.62
C SER A 63 3.07 23.88 7.55
N LYS A 64 2.18 24.87 7.57
CA LYS A 64 2.16 25.97 8.53
C LYS A 64 0.78 25.98 9.20
N ASN A 65 0.75 25.85 10.53
CA ASN A 65 -0.50 25.85 11.29
C ASN A 65 -1.58 24.85 10.74
N GLY A 66 -1.12 23.69 10.23
CA GLY A 66 -2.02 22.67 9.63
C GLY A 66 -2.33 22.86 8.15
N GLU A 67 -1.99 23.99 7.53
CA GLU A 67 -2.19 24.22 6.10
C GLU A 67 -0.96 23.80 5.29
N THR A 68 -1.18 23.10 4.19
CA THR A 68 -0.12 22.69 3.25
C THR A 68 0.39 23.91 2.47
N LEU A 69 1.69 24.15 2.52
CA LEU A 69 2.34 25.23 1.78
C LEU A 69 2.64 24.80 0.33
N THR A 70 2.62 25.79 -0.56
CA THR A 70 2.92 25.57 -2.00
C THR A 70 3.94 26.58 -2.53
N GLY A 71 4.57 26.27 -3.67
CA GLY A 71 5.44 27.20 -4.38
C GLY A 71 6.69 27.64 -3.60
N ALA A 72 7.04 28.91 -3.73
CA ALA A 72 8.27 29.47 -3.17
C ALA A 72 8.29 29.47 -1.62
N GLU A 73 7.12 29.59 -0.98
CA GLU A 73 7.01 29.55 0.50
C GLU A 73 7.30 28.13 1.02
N LYS A 74 6.77 27.10 0.35
CA LYS A 74 7.08 25.69 0.62
C LYS A 74 8.59 25.45 0.53
N GLN A 75 9.20 25.86 -0.59
CA GLN A 75 10.63 25.67 -0.85
C GLN A 75 11.50 26.34 0.21
N SER A 76 11.26 27.62 0.48
CA SER A 76 12.02 28.37 1.48
C SER A 76 11.90 27.78 2.89
N ARG A 77 10.71 27.29 3.25
CA ARG A 77 10.50 26.67 4.56
C ARG A 77 11.16 25.29 4.63
N PHE A 78 11.03 24.50 3.59
CA PHE A 78 11.71 23.18 3.49
C PHE A 78 13.24 23.35 3.63
N GLU A 79 13.85 24.32 2.93
CA GLU A 79 15.27 24.62 3.02
C GLU A 79 15.70 24.98 4.44
N LYS A 80 14.91 25.82 5.15
CA LYS A 80 15.18 26.19 6.54
C LYS A 80 15.08 25.00 7.49
N MET A 81 14.08 24.15 7.31
CA MET A 81 13.90 22.94 8.10
C MET A 81 15.02 21.93 7.80
N SER A 82 15.36 21.74 6.54
CA SER A 82 16.46 20.85 6.12
C SER A 82 17.82 21.33 6.67
N ALA A 83 18.06 22.63 6.66
CA ALA A 83 19.29 23.21 7.24
C ALA A 83 19.36 23.05 8.77
N LEU A 84 18.22 23.21 9.45
CA LEU A 84 18.13 22.95 10.89
C LEU A 84 18.41 21.48 11.19
N LEU A 85 17.85 20.58 10.41
CA LEU A 85 18.02 19.13 10.53
C LEU A 85 19.47 18.72 10.25
N GLU A 86 20.08 19.28 9.21
CA GLU A 86 21.49 19.06 8.85
C GLU A 86 22.42 19.52 9.98
N GLY A 87 22.10 20.66 10.64
CA GLY A 87 22.84 21.13 11.80
C GLY A 87 22.84 20.19 12.99
N PHE A 88 21.75 19.41 13.20
CA PHE A 88 21.64 18.44 14.29
C PHE A 88 22.14 17.04 13.94
N THR A 89 21.89 16.61 12.71
CA THR A 89 22.09 15.21 12.31
C THR A 89 23.31 15.02 11.40
N GLY A 90 23.81 16.10 10.82
CA GLY A 90 24.79 16.04 9.72
C GLY A 90 24.20 15.51 8.41
N ILE A 91 22.88 15.32 8.33
CA ILE A 91 22.19 14.73 7.18
C ILE A 91 21.22 15.74 6.59
N LYS A 92 21.35 16.00 5.29
CA LYS A 92 20.43 16.83 4.54
C LYS A 92 19.21 16.02 4.09
N ALA A 93 18.01 16.47 4.44
CA ALA A 93 16.79 15.86 3.94
C ALA A 93 16.56 16.21 2.46
N SER A 94 16.04 15.25 1.68
CA SER A 94 15.56 15.48 0.32
C SER A 94 14.16 16.09 0.35
N ASP A 95 13.84 16.93 -0.61
CA ASP A 95 12.51 17.53 -0.78
C ASP A 95 11.51 16.57 -1.46
N HIS A 96 11.98 15.40 -1.87
CA HIS A 96 11.17 14.35 -2.48
C HIS A 96 11.58 12.97 -1.97
N VAL A 97 10.64 12.04 -2.09
CA VAL A 97 10.83 10.61 -1.82
C VAL A 97 10.51 9.83 -3.09
N THR A 98 11.43 8.97 -3.50
CA THR A 98 11.24 8.08 -4.63
C THR A 98 10.57 6.79 -4.16
N MET A 99 9.32 6.59 -4.55
CA MET A 99 8.58 5.36 -4.28
C MET A 99 8.81 4.35 -5.40
N VAL A 100 9.24 3.15 -5.03
CA VAL A 100 9.47 2.01 -5.94
C VAL A 100 8.23 1.12 -5.90
N GLY A 101 7.43 1.21 -6.96
CA GLY A 101 6.24 0.37 -7.13
C GLY A 101 6.60 -1.02 -7.66
N GLN A 102 6.05 -2.06 -7.07
CA GLN A 102 6.20 -3.46 -7.49
C GLN A 102 4.83 -4.14 -7.61
N ALA A 103 4.62 -4.91 -8.69
CA ALA A 103 3.43 -5.71 -8.87
C ALA A 103 3.65 -7.16 -8.42
N HIS A 104 2.65 -7.75 -7.74
CA HIS A 104 2.69 -9.09 -7.18
C HIS A 104 1.41 -9.87 -7.53
N MET A 105 1.41 -10.56 -8.67
CA MET A 105 0.23 -11.33 -9.14
C MET A 105 0.52 -12.83 -9.20
N ASN A 106 0.89 -13.42 -8.06
CA ASN A 106 1.09 -14.85 -7.97
C ASN A 106 -0.24 -15.53 -7.61
N HIS A 107 -0.75 -16.35 -8.54
CA HIS A 107 -2.05 -16.98 -8.42
C HIS A 107 -1.99 -18.43 -8.88
N TRP A 108 -2.77 -19.27 -8.21
CA TRP A 108 -3.24 -20.52 -8.77
C TRP A 108 -4.57 -20.28 -9.47
N LYS A 109 -4.81 -20.95 -10.62
CA LYS A 109 -6.04 -20.80 -11.38
C LYS A 109 -6.70 -22.17 -11.65
N PHE A 110 -8.03 -22.14 -11.65
CA PHE A 110 -8.87 -23.24 -12.08
C PHE A 110 -9.89 -22.71 -13.07
N LEU A 111 -9.86 -23.20 -14.30
CA LEU A 111 -10.61 -22.67 -15.42
C LEU A 111 -11.29 -23.80 -16.19
N VAL A 112 -12.46 -23.50 -16.72
CA VAL A 112 -13.24 -24.38 -17.60
C VAL A 112 -13.44 -23.67 -18.92
N ASP A 113 -12.95 -24.24 -19.98
CA ASP A 113 -13.13 -23.77 -21.35
C ASP A 113 -14.25 -24.55 -22.00
N VAL A 114 -15.23 -23.83 -22.63
CA VAL A 114 -16.35 -24.41 -23.36
C VAL A 114 -16.26 -24.04 -24.82
N PHE A 115 -16.29 -25.04 -25.71
CA PHE A 115 -16.18 -24.91 -27.18
C PHE A 115 -17.55 -25.17 -27.83
N PRO A 116 -18.47 -24.22 -27.90
CA PRO A 116 -19.86 -24.50 -28.30
C PRO A 116 -20.04 -24.70 -29.81
N PHE A 117 -19.08 -24.32 -30.63
CA PHE A 117 -19.23 -24.29 -32.09
C PHE A 117 -18.54 -25.43 -32.78
N LYS A 118 -19.22 -26.02 -33.77
CA LYS A 118 -18.67 -27.11 -34.63
C LYS A 118 -18.25 -26.61 -36.04
N SER A 119 -18.67 -25.42 -36.44
CA SER A 119 -18.39 -24.88 -37.77
C SER A 119 -16.89 -24.59 -37.96
N LYS A 120 -16.38 -24.82 -39.16
CA LYS A 120 -14.94 -24.79 -39.49
C LYS A 120 -14.25 -23.48 -39.09
N GLY A 121 -14.94 -22.34 -39.09
CA GLY A 121 -14.37 -21.04 -38.70
C GLY A 121 -14.40 -20.76 -37.18
N TRP A 122 -15.38 -21.33 -36.46
CA TRP A 122 -15.67 -20.99 -35.07
C TRP A 122 -15.37 -22.10 -34.06
N LYS A 123 -15.00 -23.28 -34.52
CA LYS A 123 -14.76 -24.48 -33.66
C LYS A 123 -13.68 -24.31 -32.60
N ASN A 124 -12.81 -23.35 -32.78
CA ASN A 124 -11.70 -23.05 -31.86
C ASN A 124 -12.03 -21.83 -30.95
N LEU A 125 -13.20 -21.20 -31.13
CA LEU A 125 -13.68 -20.19 -30.19
C LEU A 125 -14.15 -20.89 -28.92
N HIS A 126 -13.68 -20.45 -27.79
CA HIS A 126 -14.08 -20.97 -26.50
C HIS A 126 -14.42 -19.84 -25.52
N PHE A 127 -15.33 -20.13 -24.63
CA PHE A 127 -15.67 -19.31 -23.48
C PHE A 127 -15.02 -19.94 -22.26
N THR A 128 -14.42 -19.12 -21.45
CA THR A 128 -13.72 -19.55 -20.24
C THR A 128 -14.40 -18.99 -19.00
N ALA A 129 -14.69 -19.84 -18.03
CA ALA A 129 -15.15 -19.43 -16.72
C ALA A 129 -14.32 -20.16 -15.65
N GLY A 130 -14.12 -19.51 -14.50
CA GLY A 130 -13.39 -20.11 -13.40
C GLY A 130 -12.96 -19.07 -12.36
N PHE A 131 -11.85 -19.33 -11.72
CA PHE A 131 -11.31 -18.44 -10.70
C PHE A 131 -9.79 -18.52 -10.58
N TYR A 132 -9.24 -17.43 -10.05
CA TYR A 132 -7.86 -17.34 -9.58
C TYR A 132 -7.87 -17.25 -8.07
N LEU A 133 -6.96 -17.95 -7.42
CA LEU A 133 -6.76 -17.96 -5.98
C LEU A 133 -5.30 -17.60 -5.70
N GLY A 134 -5.05 -16.60 -4.90
CA GLY A 134 -3.67 -16.18 -4.62
C GLY A 134 -3.57 -14.98 -3.71
N ASN A 135 -2.47 -14.25 -3.81
CA ASN A 135 -2.17 -13.14 -2.93
C ASN A 135 -3.28 -12.09 -2.95
N SER A 136 -3.61 -11.59 -1.77
CA SER A 136 -4.46 -10.41 -1.63
C SER A 136 -3.70 -9.11 -1.93
N GLN A 137 -2.40 -9.09 -1.73
CA GLN A 137 -1.52 -7.98 -2.08
C GLN A 137 -1.11 -8.13 -3.54
N ILE A 138 -1.57 -7.22 -4.40
CA ILE A 138 -1.30 -7.24 -5.84
C ILE A 138 -0.27 -6.21 -6.27
N GLY A 139 0.05 -5.26 -5.39
CA GLY A 139 1.09 -4.27 -5.60
C GLY A 139 1.54 -3.66 -4.29
N THR A 140 2.80 -3.30 -4.23
CA THR A 140 3.41 -2.54 -3.13
C THR A 140 4.19 -1.38 -3.72
N ALA A 141 4.23 -0.29 -2.98
CA ALA A 141 5.15 0.81 -3.23
C ALA A 141 5.88 1.10 -1.92
N SER A 142 7.20 1.18 -1.96
CA SER A 142 8.04 1.55 -0.83
C SER A 142 9.09 2.55 -1.27
N ASN A 143 9.60 3.35 -0.34
CA ASN A 143 10.68 4.27 -0.67
C ASN A 143 11.92 3.54 -1.19
N SER A 144 12.70 4.24 -2.01
CA SER A 144 13.99 3.74 -2.50
C SER A 144 15.00 3.58 -1.35
N ALA A 145 16.01 2.73 -1.56
CA ALA A 145 17.10 2.59 -0.60
C ALA A 145 17.91 3.88 -0.45
N GLU A 146 17.96 4.72 -1.49
CA GLU A 146 18.66 6.00 -1.49
C GLU A 146 18.00 7.02 -0.56
N ASP A 147 16.68 6.95 -0.40
CA ASP A 147 15.90 7.88 0.43
C ASP A 147 15.87 7.51 1.91
N VAL A 148 16.32 6.31 2.31
CA VAL A 148 16.29 5.86 3.70
C VAL A 148 16.99 6.84 4.63
N THR A 149 18.15 7.37 4.24
CA THR A 149 18.91 8.33 5.05
C THR A 149 18.15 9.63 5.24
N SER A 150 17.50 10.15 4.18
CA SER A 150 16.66 11.34 4.25
C SER A 150 15.43 11.10 5.15
N LEU A 151 14.77 9.96 5.01
CA LEU A 151 13.62 9.59 5.84
C LEU A 151 14.01 9.36 7.31
N MET A 152 15.20 8.82 7.57
CA MET A 152 15.76 8.71 8.91
C MET A 152 15.95 10.10 9.54
N ALA A 153 16.44 11.07 8.79
CA ALA A 153 16.57 12.44 9.26
C ALA A 153 15.20 13.06 9.57
N VAL A 154 14.21 12.85 8.69
CA VAL A 154 12.81 13.30 8.92
C VAL A 154 12.22 12.68 10.18
N ASN A 155 12.41 11.37 10.37
CA ASN A 155 11.94 10.65 11.56
C ASN A 155 12.62 11.18 12.83
N MET A 156 13.93 11.39 12.78
CA MET A 156 14.70 11.97 13.90
C MET A 156 14.22 13.39 14.24
N TYR A 157 13.96 14.23 13.23
CA TYR A 157 13.37 15.56 13.45
C TYR A 157 12.02 15.47 14.15
N ASN A 158 11.10 14.65 13.66
CA ASN A 158 9.77 14.50 14.26
C ASN A 158 9.85 14.00 15.70
N ARG A 159 10.79 13.10 15.99
CA ARG A 159 11.05 12.59 17.33
C ARG A 159 11.60 13.70 18.25
N ILE A 160 12.64 14.42 17.82
CA ILE A 160 13.21 15.54 18.58
C ILE A 160 12.11 16.59 18.85
N ARG A 161 11.34 16.96 17.82
CA ARG A 161 10.22 17.87 17.96
C ARG A 161 9.23 17.41 19.03
N SER A 162 8.80 16.16 18.94
CA SER A 162 7.85 15.57 19.89
C SER A 162 8.40 15.54 21.33
N GLU A 163 9.69 15.24 21.50
CA GLU A 163 10.35 15.20 22.80
C GLU A 163 10.54 16.62 23.38
N VAL A 164 11.01 17.56 22.55
CA VAL A 164 11.22 18.97 22.99
C VAL A 164 9.92 19.63 23.38
N LEU A 165 8.86 19.47 22.56
CA LEU A 165 7.55 20.07 22.90
C LEU A 165 6.89 19.39 24.12
N ALA A 166 7.13 18.09 24.34
CA ALA A 166 6.67 17.43 25.55
C ALA A 166 7.40 17.93 26.81
N LEU A 167 8.65 18.41 26.68
CA LEU A 167 9.47 18.98 27.75
C LEU A 167 9.35 20.52 27.85
N GLU A 168 8.66 21.17 26.91
CA GLU A 168 8.51 22.64 26.90
C GLU A 168 8.04 23.20 28.24
N PRO A 169 7.02 22.65 28.91
CA PRO A 169 6.62 23.12 30.22
C PRO A 169 7.76 23.08 31.24
N LEU A 170 8.58 22.00 31.26
CA LEU A 170 9.75 21.85 32.14
C LEU A 170 10.84 22.87 31.82
N VAL A 171 11.05 23.18 30.54
CA VAL A 171 12.00 24.21 30.09
C VAL A 171 11.57 25.57 30.58
N ASN A 172 10.28 25.93 30.47
CA ASN A 172 9.72 27.17 30.91
C ASN A 172 9.85 27.38 32.45
N VAL A 173 9.77 26.32 33.23
CA VAL A 173 10.01 26.33 34.69
C VAL A 173 11.49 26.45 35.00
N ALA A 174 12.35 25.73 34.26
CA ALA A 174 13.81 25.79 34.41
C ALA A 174 14.36 27.21 34.22
N ILE A 175 13.77 27.96 33.28
CA ILE A 175 14.09 29.34 32.99
C ILE A 175 13.81 30.27 34.21
N LYS A 176 12.88 29.93 35.09
CA LYS A 176 12.56 30.70 36.30
C LYS A 176 13.41 30.37 37.53
N GLY A 177 14.45 29.56 37.42
CA GLY A 177 15.43 29.37 38.52
C GLY A 177 15.74 27.90 38.89
N THR A 178 15.26 26.91 38.17
CA THR A 178 15.55 25.49 38.41
C THR A 178 16.69 24.93 37.53
N LYS A 179 17.31 23.84 37.97
CA LYS A 179 18.59 23.33 37.46
C LYS A 179 18.52 22.60 36.08
N PHE A 180 17.39 22.64 35.36
CA PHE A 180 17.30 21.99 34.05
C PHE A 180 17.89 22.92 32.97
N SER A 181 19.01 22.55 32.41
CA SER A 181 19.64 23.29 31.31
C SER A 181 19.87 22.33 30.15
N MET A 182 19.35 22.63 28.98
CA MET A 182 19.73 21.95 27.72
C MET A 182 21.14 22.36 27.25
N GLY A 183 21.90 23.10 28.05
CA GLY A 183 23.24 23.58 27.72
C GLY A 183 23.27 24.73 26.70
N ILE A 184 22.11 25.31 26.35
CA ILE A 184 21.96 26.43 25.42
C ILE A 184 21.29 27.62 26.13
N PRO A 185 21.63 28.88 25.73
CA PRO A 185 21.02 30.09 26.31
C PRO A 185 19.49 30.12 26.21
N GLU A 186 18.83 30.65 27.23
CA GLU A 186 17.38 30.72 27.36
C GLU A 186 16.68 31.31 26.11
N GLU A 187 17.16 32.45 25.62
CA GLU A 187 16.62 33.11 24.44
C GLU A 187 16.67 32.18 23.19
N MET A 188 17.72 31.37 23.10
CA MET A 188 17.90 30.45 22.00
C MET A 188 17.00 29.22 22.16
N GLN A 189 16.73 28.76 23.39
CA GLN A 189 15.76 27.71 23.68
C GLN A 189 14.35 28.08 23.25
N GLN A 190 13.88 29.29 23.68
CA GLN A 190 12.56 29.82 23.31
C GLN A 190 12.42 30.00 21.79
N TYR A 191 13.45 30.55 21.17
CA TYR A 191 13.49 30.67 19.71
C TYR A 191 13.37 29.30 19.03
N PHE A 192 14.08 28.30 19.55
CA PHE A 192 14.08 26.94 18.98
C PHE A 192 12.73 26.26 19.15
N ILE A 193 12.13 26.29 20.35
CA ILE A 193 10.79 25.76 20.62
C ILE A 193 9.77 26.43 19.69
N GLY A 194 9.75 27.76 19.60
CA GLY A 194 8.85 28.47 18.71
C GLY A 194 9.02 28.10 17.23
N LYS A 195 10.24 27.78 16.80
CA LYS A 195 10.48 27.27 15.44
C LYS A 195 9.99 25.83 15.23
N LEU A 196 10.13 24.95 16.21
CA LEU A 196 9.60 23.60 16.14
C LEU A 196 8.07 23.58 16.11
N GLU A 197 7.42 24.50 16.85
CA GLU A 197 5.97 24.69 16.78
C GLU A 197 5.54 25.22 15.41
N GLU A 198 6.19 26.30 14.95
CA GLU A 198 5.89 26.95 13.66
C GLU A 198 6.02 25.95 12.51
N TYR A 199 7.07 25.13 12.50
CA TYR A 199 7.36 24.24 11.39
C TYR A 199 6.47 22.97 11.39
N GLY A 200 6.01 22.53 12.54
CA GLY A 200 5.18 21.34 12.64
C GLY A 200 5.92 20.05 12.32
N THR A 201 5.19 18.97 12.03
CA THR A 201 5.76 17.67 11.64
C THR A 201 6.13 17.67 10.16
N MET A 202 7.26 17.04 9.82
CA MET A 202 7.65 16.75 8.44
C MET A 202 7.06 15.39 8.01
N GLY A 203 6.52 15.32 6.79
CA GLY A 203 5.96 14.10 6.24
C GLY A 203 5.39 14.32 4.85
N MET A 204 4.90 13.25 4.24
CA MET A 204 4.18 13.34 2.97
C MET A 204 2.73 13.70 3.26
N GLY A 205 2.31 14.92 2.92
CA GLY A 205 0.91 15.33 2.98
C GLY A 205 0.10 14.58 1.91
N VAL A 206 -0.98 13.94 2.32
CA VAL A 206 -1.76 13.07 1.44
C VAL A 206 -3.17 13.61 1.24
N GLY A 207 -3.83 14.06 2.29
CA GLY A 207 -5.20 14.53 2.28
C GLY A 207 -5.74 14.74 3.68
N TYR A 208 -7.03 14.50 3.85
CA TYR A 208 -7.76 14.69 5.10
C TYR A 208 -8.59 13.45 5.43
N TYR A 209 -8.77 13.13 6.71
CA TYR A 209 -9.65 12.03 7.09
C TYR A 209 -11.10 12.31 6.66
N SER A 210 -11.71 11.38 5.95
CA SER A 210 -13.08 11.48 5.42
C SER A 210 -14.17 11.22 6.47
N HIS A 211 -13.79 10.59 7.59
CA HIS A 211 -14.64 10.23 8.72
C HIS A 211 -13.80 10.13 9.99
N ASP A 212 -14.47 10.04 11.14
CA ASP A 212 -13.79 9.82 12.41
C ASP A 212 -13.15 8.43 12.43
N VAL A 213 -11.89 8.35 12.85
CA VAL A 213 -11.16 7.09 13.01
C VAL A 213 -11.13 6.74 14.48
N TYR A 214 -11.50 5.49 14.77
CA TYR A 214 -11.63 4.99 16.14
C TYR A 214 -10.51 4.00 16.47
N ALA A 215 -10.04 4.01 17.71
CA ALA A 215 -9.09 3.04 18.22
C ALA A 215 -9.67 1.62 18.13
N THR A 216 -8.96 0.71 17.47
CA THR A 216 -9.35 -0.70 17.33
C THR A 216 -8.97 -1.53 18.53
N GLU A 217 -8.01 -1.03 19.32
CA GLU A 217 -7.51 -1.61 20.57
C GLU A 217 -7.13 -0.47 21.52
N ASP A 218 -6.84 -0.79 22.78
CA ASP A 218 -6.36 0.19 23.74
C ASP A 218 -4.97 0.69 23.35
N ILE A 219 -4.80 2.01 23.31
CA ILE A 219 -3.54 2.67 22.98
C ILE A 219 -2.99 3.33 24.25
N TYR A 220 -1.73 3.09 24.56
CA TYR A 220 -1.06 3.57 25.75
C TYR A 220 -0.02 4.63 25.41
N TYR A 221 0.29 5.50 26.39
CA TYR A 221 1.40 6.45 26.24
C TYR A 221 2.73 5.69 26.19
N ASP A 222 3.55 5.99 25.20
CA ASP A 222 4.89 5.43 25.00
C ASP A 222 5.97 6.12 25.84
N LYS A 223 5.65 7.30 26.39
CA LYS A 223 6.52 8.12 27.25
C LYS A 223 5.70 8.92 28.25
N ASP A 224 6.37 9.49 29.27
CA ASP A 224 5.78 10.39 30.22
C ASP A 224 5.40 11.71 29.53
N VAL A 225 4.24 12.27 29.88
CA VAL A 225 3.73 13.54 29.35
C VAL A 225 3.50 14.50 30.51
N TYR A 226 4.01 15.72 30.38
CA TYR A 226 3.92 16.79 31.35
C TYR A 226 3.03 17.90 30.82
N THR A 227 2.26 18.56 31.69
CA THR A 227 1.46 19.74 31.38
C THR A 227 1.91 20.93 32.22
N THR A 228 1.51 22.13 31.81
CA THR A 228 1.88 23.38 32.52
C THR A 228 1.35 23.38 33.96
N SER A 229 0.19 22.72 34.22
CA SER A 229 -0.37 22.62 35.58
C SER A 229 0.43 21.73 36.51
N ASP A 230 1.15 20.71 35.98
CA ASP A 230 2.01 19.85 36.80
C ASP A 230 3.23 20.58 37.32
N LEU A 231 3.57 21.71 36.67
CA LEU A 231 4.75 22.51 36.95
C LEU A 231 4.45 23.62 37.98
N ASP A 232 3.20 24.02 38.10
CA ASP A 232 2.80 24.95 39.15
C ASP A 232 2.94 24.33 40.54
N VAL A 233 2.77 23.02 40.66
CA VAL A 233 2.98 22.24 41.89
C VAL A 233 4.47 22.14 42.23
N LEU A 234 5.35 22.00 41.26
CA LEU A 234 6.81 21.96 41.43
C LEU A 234 7.39 23.27 41.99
N TYR A 235 6.70 24.40 41.83
CA TYR A 235 7.18 25.70 42.28
C TYR A 235 7.05 25.85 43.80
N TYR A 236 6.20 25.04 44.45
CA TYR A 236 5.85 25.25 45.86
C TYR A 236 6.27 24.13 46.82
N ASP A 237 6.42 22.87 46.37
CA ASP A 237 6.52 21.75 47.31
C ASP A 237 7.79 20.89 47.29
N ASP A 238 8.51 20.74 46.23
CA ASP A 238 9.87 20.13 46.21
C ASP A 238 10.42 20.00 44.76
N PRO A 239 11.59 20.57 44.43
CA PRO A 239 12.06 20.72 43.05
C PRO A 239 12.77 19.48 42.46
N GLU A 240 12.77 18.32 43.10
CA GLU A 240 13.66 17.22 42.66
C GLU A 240 13.11 16.32 41.59
N THR A 241 11.79 16.16 41.41
CA THR A 241 11.22 15.33 40.34
C THR A 241 9.82 15.74 39.94
N PRO A 242 9.63 16.32 38.76
CA PRO A 242 8.30 16.59 38.24
C PRO A 242 7.48 15.32 38.06
N THR A 243 6.23 15.36 38.50
CA THR A 243 5.29 14.26 38.32
C THR A 243 4.58 14.45 36.96
N PRO A 244 4.67 13.49 36.04
CA PRO A 244 3.98 13.61 34.75
C PRO A 244 2.47 13.51 34.93
N THR A 245 1.70 14.25 34.13
CA THR A 245 0.22 14.13 34.03
C THR A 245 -0.18 12.75 33.56
N HIS A 246 0.57 12.21 32.59
CA HIS A 246 0.43 10.83 32.14
C HIS A 246 1.79 10.14 32.14
N LYS A 247 1.85 8.95 32.71
CA LYS A 247 3.06 8.12 32.73
C LYS A 247 3.10 7.22 31.50
N LYS A 248 4.30 6.82 31.12
CA LYS A 248 4.47 5.75 30.15
C LYS A 248 3.66 4.51 30.61
N GLY A 249 2.80 4.01 29.73
CA GLY A 249 1.91 2.87 30.01
C GLY A 249 0.53 3.26 30.52
N ASP A 250 0.24 4.54 30.75
CA ASP A 250 -1.12 5.00 31.02
C ASP A 250 -1.98 4.91 29.74
N LEU A 251 -3.26 4.65 29.90
CA LEU A 251 -4.20 4.57 28.77
C LEU A 251 -4.35 5.95 28.11
N LYS A 252 -4.04 6.01 26.81
CA LYS A 252 -4.18 7.23 25.99
C LYS A 252 -5.53 7.29 25.28
N TYR A 253 -5.90 6.17 24.65
CA TYR A 253 -7.19 5.97 23.99
C TYR A 253 -7.70 4.57 24.32
N ALA A 254 -8.92 4.46 24.81
CA ALA A 254 -9.59 3.17 24.93
C ALA A 254 -10.06 2.69 23.54
N LYS A 255 -10.24 1.41 23.39
CA LYS A 255 -10.88 0.85 22.21
C LYS A 255 -12.25 1.51 21.98
N GLY A 256 -12.44 2.10 20.81
CA GLY A 256 -13.64 2.82 20.44
C GLY A 256 -13.55 4.34 20.62
N ASP A 257 -12.47 4.88 21.20
CA ASP A 257 -12.24 6.33 21.24
C ASP A 257 -11.85 6.87 19.88
N VAL A 258 -12.20 8.13 19.59
CA VAL A 258 -11.81 8.83 18.36
C VAL A 258 -10.33 9.21 18.45
N ILE A 259 -9.52 8.69 17.54
CA ILE A 259 -8.09 9.01 17.42
C ILE A 259 -7.81 10.09 16.37
N HIS A 260 -8.61 10.15 15.32
CA HIS A 260 -8.60 11.23 14.33
C HIS A 260 -10.03 11.62 13.99
N LYS A 261 -10.28 12.92 13.88
CA LYS A 261 -11.59 13.44 13.50
C LYS A 261 -11.68 13.63 12.00
N LYS A 262 -12.89 13.57 11.49
CA LYS A 262 -13.16 13.98 10.10
C LYS A 262 -12.62 15.39 9.84
N GLY A 263 -11.86 15.53 8.75
CA GLY A 263 -11.23 16.79 8.35
C GLY A 263 -9.83 17.02 8.94
N ASP A 264 -9.36 16.17 9.85
CA ASP A 264 -7.98 16.24 10.31
C ASP A 264 -7.01 15.94 9.13
N PRO A 265 -5.89 16.67 9.00
CA PRO A 265 -4.92 16.44 7.96
C PRO A 265 -4.22 15.09 8.15
N TYR A 266 -4.18 14.28 7.10
CA TYR A 266 -3.40 13.04 7.06
C TYR A 266 -2.04 13.26 6.41
N LYS A 267 -0.98 12.96 7.15
CA LYS A 267 0.40 12.94 6.67
C LYS A 267 0.99 11.56 6.86
N MET A 268 1.53 11.00 5.80
CA MET A 268 2.29 9.77 5.88
C MET A 268 3.69 10.07 6.43
N LEU A 269 3.93 9.67 7.67
CA LEU A 269 5.22 9.83 8.35
C LEU A 269 6.05 8.57 8.13
N PRO A 270 7.39 8.64 8.14
CA PRO A 270 8.22 7.44 8.14
C PRO A 270 7.94 6.57 9.37
N GLY A 271 7.88 5.26 9.16
CA GLY A 271 7.78 4.29 10.26
C GLY A 271 9.04 4.24 11.14
N GLU A 272 9.02 3.40 12.17
CA GLU A 272 10.20 3.19 13.04
C GLU A 272 11.41 2.66 12.27
N ASP A 273 11.17 1.91 11.20
CA ASP A 273 12.17 1.42 10.24
C ASP A 273 12.64 2.47 9.22
N CYS A 274 12.20 3.73 9.40
CA CYS A 274 12.45 4.84 8.48
C CYS A 274 11.96 4.55 7.05
N GLN A 275 10.90 3.73 6.91
CA GLN A 275 10.29 3.43 5.63
C GLN A 275 8.89 4.03 5.52
N VAL A 276 8.53 4.32 4.27
CA VAL A 276 7.20 4.73 3.85
C VAL A 276 6.71 3.73 2.83
N SER A 277 5.55 3.13 3.04
CA SER A 277 5.00 2.18 2.08
C SER A 277 3.49 2.22 1.97
N ALA A 278 3.00 1.80 0.80
CA ALA A 278 1.60 1.59 0.52
C ALA A 278 1.40 0.26 -0.21
N THR A 279 0.33 -0.44 0.10
CA THR A 279 0.02 -1.76 -0.45
C THR A 279 -1.36 -1.77 -1.05
N VAL A 280 -1.48 -2.21 -2.31
CA VAL A 280 -2.76 -2.43 -2.98
C VAL A 280 -3.27 -3.83 -2.66
N LYS A 281 -4.45 -3.89 -2.03
CA LYS A 281 -5.09 -5.13 -1.56
C LYS A 281 -6.40 -5.37 -2.30
N VAL A 282 -6.62 -6.64 -2.68
CA VAL A 282 -7.85 -7.16 -3.30
C VAL A 282 -8.22 -8.50 -2.64
N ASN A 283 -9.37 -9.09 -3.01
CA ASN A 283 -9.73 -10.40 -2.50
C ASN A 283 -8.77 -11.49 -3.00
N LYS A 284 -8.54 -12.51 -2.16
CA LYS A 284 -7.74 -13.70 -2.53
C LYS A 284 -8.39 -14.51 -3.63
N PHE A 285 -9.73 -14.65 -3.55
CA PHE A 285 -10.54 -15.35 -4.55
C PHE A 285 -11.02 -14.36 -5.61
N LYS A 286 -10.71 -14.65 -6.89
CA LYS A 286 -10.95 -13.76 -8.03
C LYS A 286 -11.67 -14.53 -9.12
N PRO A 287 -12.99 -14.45 -9.24
CA PRO A 287 -13.74 -15.00 -10.37
C PRO A 287 -13.18 -14.50 -11.70
N TYR A 288 -13.22 -15.35 -12.70
CA TYR A 288 -12.75 -15.05 -14.06
C TYR A 288 -13.79 -15.43 -15.09
N LEU A 289 -14.04 -14.54 -16.04
CA LEU A 289 -14.78 -14.82 -17.26
C LEU A 289 -13.97 -14.33 -18.45
N GLY A 290 -13.93 -15.13 -19.50
CA GLY A 290 -13.18 -14.80 -20.69
C GLY A 290 -13.68 -15.52 -21.94
N LEU A 291 -13.05 -15.19 -23.05
CA LEU A 291 -13.20 -15.84 -24.32
C LEU A 291 -11.82 -15.97 -24.97
N GLY A 292 -11.65 -17.01 -25.76
CA GLY A 292 -10.39 -17.20 -26.46
C GLY A 292 -10.60 -17.84 -27.83
N TYR A 293 -9.62 -17.62 -28.67
CA TYR A 293 -9.59 -18.20 -30.00
C TYR A 293 -8.20 -18.70 -30.31
N GLY A 294 -8.10 -19.93 -30.84
CA GLY A 294 -6.82 -20.52 -31.15
C GLY A 294 -6.89 -21.59 -32.23
N GLY A 295 -5.79 -22.27 -32.42
CA GLY A 295 -5.75 -23.38 -33.36
C GLY A 295 -4.40 -24.09 -33.38
N ALA A 296 -4.40 -25.29 -33.93
CA ALA A 296 -3.19 -26.05 -34.14
C ALA A 296 -2.28 -25.36 -35.15
N ILE A 297 -1.00 -25.25 -34.78
CA ILE A 297 0.06 -24.69 -35.63
C ILE A 297 0.93 -25.74 -36.28
N THR A 298 0.86 -26.99 -35.81
CA THR A 298 1.60 -28.14 -36.36
C THR A 298 0.69 -29.06 -37.18
N LYS A 299 1.27 -29.76 -38.16
CA LYS A 299 0.53 -30.68 -39.03
C LYS A 299 -0.07 -31.88 -38.26
N ASP A 300 0.60 -32.32 -37.22
CA ASP A 300 0.15 -33.38 -36.32
C ASP A 300 -0.89 -32.93 -35.31
N LYS A 301 -1.22 -31.62 -35.30
CA LYS A 301 -2.18 -30.98 -34.40
C LYS A 301 -1.86 -31.11 -32.89
N ARG A 302 -0.61 -31.43 -32.57
CA ARG A 302 -0.17 -31.57 -31.16
C ARG A 302 0.15 -30.23 -30.51
N THR A 303 0.60 -29.25 -31.29
CA THR A 303 0.91 -27.93 -30.80
C THR A 303 -0.13 -26.94 -31.27
N SER A 304 -0.67 -26.15 -30.37
CA SER A 304 -1.65 -25.10 -30.67
C SER A 304 -1.28 -23.79 -29.99
N ILE A 305 -1.73 -22.67 -30.57
CA ILE A 305 -1.62 -21.36 -30.00
C ILE A 305 -3.02 -20.76 -29.85
N SER A 306 -3.29 -20.06 -28.77
CA SER A 306 -4.51 -19.31 -28.55
C SER A 306 -4.23 -17.92 -27.99
N VAL A 307 -5.15 -17.01 -28.28
CA VAL A 307 -5.23 -15.70 -27.63
C VAL A 307 -6.50 -15.74 -26.78
N ASP A 308 -6.33 -15.45 -25.50
CA ASP A 308 -7.41 -15.44 -24.52
C ASP A 308 -7.58 -14.00 -24.02
N ALA A 309 -8.82 -13.51 -23.93
CA ALA A 309 -9.16 -12.22 -23.36
C ALA A 309 -10.28 -12.39 -22.34
N GLY A 310 -10.14 -11.74 -21.19
CA GLY A 310 -11.12 -11.90 -20.12
C GLY A 310 -10.99 -10.87 -19.03
N VAL A 311 -11.71 -11.09 -17.95
CA VAL A 311 -11.80 -10.18 -16.82
C VAL A 311 -11.71 -10.97 -15.51
N LEU A 312 -10.82 -10.52 -14.63
CA LEU A 312 -10.74 -10.94 -13.24
C LEU A 312 -11.53 -9.98 -12.36
N PHE A 313 -12.40 -10.50 -11.52
CA PHE A 313 -13.20 -9.72 -10.59
C PHE A 313 -12.51 -9.69 -9.22
N TRP A 314 -12.19 -8.49 -8.73
CA TRP A 314 -11.54 -8.30 -7.44
C TRP A 314 -12.44 -8.55 -6.22
N GLY A 315 -13.76 -8.61 -6.44
CA GLY A 315 -14.77 -8.70 -5.38
C GLY A 315 -15.10 -7.36 -4.72
N GLY A 316 -14.81 -6.24 -5.38
CA GLY A 316 -15.07 -4.88 -4.92
C GLY A 316 -14.00 -3.90 -5.37
N THR A 317 -14.04 -2.70 -4.82
CA THR A 317 -12.97 -1.70 -5.01
C THR A 317 -11.71 -2.16 -4.30
N PRO A 318 -10.54 -2.14 -4.95
CA PRO A 318 -9.28 -2.38 -4.27
C PRO A 318 -9.08 -1.43 -3.10
N ARG A 319 -8.29 -1.83 -2.11
CA ARG A 319 -7.85 -0.99 -0.99
C ARG A 319 -6.40 -0.59 -1.20
N MET A 320 -6.05 0.64 -0.82
CA MET A 320 -4.66 1.11 -0.81
C MET A 320 -4.29 1.46 0.63
N VAL A 321 -3.58 0.55 1.29
CA VAL A 321 -3.29 0.63 2.72
C VAL A 321 -1.83 1.02 2.91
N THR A 322 -1.59 2.08 3.65
CA THR A 322 -0.26 2.56 4.04
C THR A 322 0.33 1.72 5.17
N HIS A 323 1.62 1.88 5.45
CA HIS A 323 2.30 1.11 6.51
C HIS A 323 1.72 1.38 7.91
N ASP A 324 1.09 2.54 8.15
CA ASP A 324 0.40 2.89 9.40
C ASP A 324 -1.04 2.32 9.48
N GLY A 325 -1.50 1.61 8.42
CA GLY A 325 -2.81 0.96 8.38
C GLY A 325 -3.94 1.79 7.75
N THR A 326 -3.70 3.05 7.39
CA THR A 326 -4.70 3.94 6.78
C THR A 326 -5.03 3.51 5.36
N ASP A 327 -6.31 3.43 5.01
CA ASP A 327 -6.77 3.12 3.65
C ASP A 327 -7.00 4.41 2.86
N LEU A 328 -6.08 4.74 1.97
CA LEU A 328 -6.13 5.97 1.16
C LEU A 328 -7.36 6.09 0.27
N ILE A 329 -8.03 4.98 -0.03
CA ILE A 329 -9.22 4.97 -0.89
C ILE A 329 -10.49 5.25 -0.09
N ASN A 330 -10.58 4.71 1.14
CA ASN A 330 -11.80 4.74 1.93
C ASN A 330 -11.74 5.77 3.06
N ASP A 331 -10.55 5.99 3.64
CA ASP A 331 -10.42 6.79 4.86
C ASP A 331 -9.98 8.24 4.58
N ILE A 332 -9.46 8.52 3.36
CA ILE A 332 -8.89 9.82 3.03
C ILE A 332 -9.64 10.49 1.88
N GLU A 333 -9.95 11.78 2.07
CA GLU A 333 -10.51 12.67 1.04
C GLU A 333 -9.56 13.85 0.76
N GLY A 334 -9.86 14.65 -0.26
CA GLY A 334 -9.04 15.81 -0.58
C GLY A 334 -7.63 15.47 -1.06
N LEU A 335 -7.42 14.25 -1.59
CA LEU A 335 -6.12 13.80 -2.09
C LEU A 335 -5.54 14.79 -3.11
N SER A 336 -4.24 15.07 -3.00
CA SER A 336 -3.53 16.01 -3.86
C SER A 336 -2.41 15.34 -4.66
N GLY A 337 -1.92 16.03 -5.69
CA GLY A 337 -0.75 15.66 -6.47
C GLY A 337 -0.78 14.24 -7.04
N LYS A 338 0.37 13.62 -7.12
CA LYS A 338 0.55 12.26 -7.69
C LYS A 338 -0.19 11.18 -6.88
N VAL A 339 -0.34 11.36 -5.56
CA VAL A 339 -1.09 10.41 -4.73
C VAL A 339 -2.52 10.28 -5.23
N LYS A 340 -3.19 11.41 -5.52
CA LYS A 340 -4.54 11.45 -6.11
C LYS A 340 -4.62 10.65 -7.40
N ASP A 341 -3.64 10.81 -8.29
CA ASP A 341 -3.65 10.14 -9.60
C ASP A 341 -3.56 8.62 -9.43
N TYR A 342 -2.66 8.14 -8.56
CA TYR A 342 -2.50 6.70 -8.29
C TYR A 342 -3.68 6.11 -7.54
N VAL A 343 -4.23 6.82 -6.55
CA VAL A 343 -5.43 6.37 -5.83
C VAL A 343 -6.63 6.28 -6.78
N ASN A 344 -6.83 7.27 -7.63
CA ASN A 344 -7.91 7.25 -8.63
C ASN A 344 -7.72 6.14 -9.66
N LEU A 345 -6.47 5.89 -10.10
CA LEU A 345 -6.15 4.78 -10.98
C LEU A 345 -6.55 3.45 -10.34
N VAL A 346 -6.11 3.18 -9.11
CA VAL A 346 -6.42 1.95 -8.37
C VAL A 346 -7.92 1.82 -8.11
N LYS A 347 -8.59 2.89 -7.68
CA LYS A 347 -10.04 2.94 -7.44
C LYS A 347 -10.85 2.65 -8.71
N GLY A 348 -10.35 3.04 -9.87
CA GLY A 348 -10.96 2.78 -11.17
C GLY A 348 -10.94 1.30 -11.58
N PHE A 349 -9.97 0.53 -11.09
CA PHE A 349 -9.82 -0.88 -11.41
C PHE A 349 -10.70 -1.79 -10.53
N LYS A 350 -12.02 -1.74 -10.68
CA LYS A 350 -12.94 -2.67 -10.01
C LYS A 350 -12.82 -4.09 -10.54
N VAL A 351 -12.32 -4.23 -11.76
CA VAL A 351 -12.04 -5.48 -12.45
C VAL A 351 -10.69 -5.37 -13.15
N TYR A 352 -9.99 -6.48 -13.32
CA TYR A 352 -8.70 -6.51 -14.01
C TYR A 352 -8.86 -7.15 -15.40
N PRO A 353 -8.60 -6.43 -16.48
CA PRO A 353 -8.58 -7.02 -17.81
C PRO A 353 -7.39 -7.98 -17.92
N GLU A 354 -7.61 -9.14 -18.51
CA GLU A 354 -6.57 -10.13 -18.79
C GLU A 354 -6.54 -10.41 -20.30
N ILE A 355 -5.41 -10.17 -20.91
CA ILE A 355 -5.14 -10.59 -22.29
C ILE A 355 -3.88 -11.47 -22.23
N SER A 356 -3.97 -12.65 -22.78
CA SER A 356 -2.86 -13.59 -22.79
C SER A 356 -2.73 -14.38 -24.07
N ILE A 357 -1.52 -14.80 -24.35
CA ILE A 357 -1.17 -15.74 -25.40
C ILE A 357 -0.80 -17.06 -24.71
N ARG A 358 -1.42 -18.15 -25.18
CA ARG A 358 -1.19 -19.49 -24.63
C ARG A 358 -0.66 -20.41 -25.72
N LEU A 359 0.48 -21.01 -25.45
CA LEU A 359 1.06 -22.10 -26.25
C LEU A 359 0.73 -23.41 -25.56
N THR A 360 0.08 -24.33 -26.26
CA THR A 360 -0.35 -25.62 -25.72
C THR A 360 0.29 -26.77 -26.47
N GLN A 361 0.81 -27.74 -25.73
CA GLN A 361 1.38 -28.95 -26.26
C GLN A 361 0.60 -30.15 -25.72
N ARG A 362 0.07 -30.97 -26.62
CA ARG A 362 -0.54 -32.25 -26.30
C ARG A 362 0.55 -33.28 -26.03
N LEU A 363 0.49 -33.98 -24.91
CA LEU A 363 1.48 -34.98 -24.52
C LEU A 363 1.18 -36.37 -25.10
N PHE A 364 -0.08 -36.82 -25.01
CA PHE A 364 -0.52 -38.12 -25.54
C PHE A 364 -1.99 -38.06 -25.98
#